data_c1d480d082801bf4d13cefd908ec4056
#
_entry.id   c1d480d082801bf4d13cefd908ec4056
#
_cell.length_a   1.000
_cell.length_b   1.000
_cell.length_c   1.000
_cell.angle_alpha   90.00
_cell.angle_beta   90.00
_cell.angle_gamma   90.00
#
_symmetry.space_group_name_H-M   'P 1'
#
loop_
_entity.id
_entity.type
_entity.pdbx_description
1 polymer ?
#
loop_
_entity_poly.entity_id
_entity_poly.type
_entity_poly.pdbx_seq_one_letter_code
_entity_poly.pdbx_strand_id
1 'polypeptide(L)'
;EQLIPKKTISEDKEALEVALRISAQLGWTQIQDAGSPFGDFQLLQQINKEGNLDIRIQMYLGMDGSGHAEDGNSYTSTERNPVDTFLDEGPYLDDEHMLSSRGIKLYADGAIGSRGAAFLDKYNDYDTDGFLIFKKETTMPILLKALRNGIQIQTHAIGDRGNRITLDWYEEAFKEIDSVNRLIEKPRWRIEHSQNIQPEDQVRFKDMDIIASMQPSHAIGDLHFAGKRL
;
A
#
# COMPACT_ATOMS: atom_id res chain seq x y z
N GLU A 1 5.07 5.59 22.81
CA GLU A 1 5.50 4.25 22.32
C GLU A 1 6.10 3.40 23.46
N GLN A 2 6.95 3.93 24.34
CA GLN A 2 7.53 3.17 25.46
C GLN A 2 6.52 2.66 26.50
N LEU A 3 5.30 3.19 26.51
CA LEU A 3 4.23 2.81 27.45
C LEU A 3 3.33 1.69 26.92
N ILE A 4 3.44 1.34 25.64
CA ILE A 4 2.64 0.26 25.05
C ILE A 4 3.46 -1.03 25.16
N PRO A 5 2.98 -2.07 25.86
CA PRO A 5 3.67 -3.36 25.90
C PRO A 5 3.84 -3.93 24.50
N LYS A 6 5.02 -4.46 24.20
CA LYS A 6 5.22 -5.21 22.98
C LYS A 6 4.44 -6.52 23.07
N LYS A 7 3.67 -6.81 22.04
CA LYS A 7 3.00 -8.09 21.91
C LYS A 7 4.00 -9.20 21.64
N THR A 8 3.66 -10.39 22.06
CA THR A 8 4.38 -11.61 21.69
C THR A 8 3.88 -12.12 20.34
N ILE A 9 4.68 -12.94 19.67
CA ILE A 9 4.28 -13.62 18.41
C ILE A 9 2.97 -14.40 18.57
N SER A 10 2.79 -15.05 19.73
CA SER A 10 1.57 -15.80 20.02
C SER A 10 0.34 -14.91 20.14
N GLU A 11 0.47 -13.72 20.75
CA GLU A 11 -0.61 -12.75 20.86
C GLU A 11 -0.98 -12.14 19.50
N ASP A 12 0.01 -11.86 18.65
CA ASP A 12 -0.25 -11.36 17.31
C ASP A 12 -0.92 -12.42 16.43
N LYS A 13 -0.47 -13.69 16.52
CA LYS A 13 -1.12 -14.80 15.83
C LYS A 13 -2.59 -14.97 16.26
N GLU A 14 -2.84 -15.00 17.57
CA GLU A 14 -4.20 -15.09 18.12
C GLU A 14 -5.08 -13.92 17.64
N ALA A 15 -4.53 -12.70 17.63
CA ALA A 15 -5.27 -11.52 17.14
C ALA A 15 -5.65 -11.66 15.66
N LEU A 16 -4.75 -12.15 14.81
CA LEU A 16 -5.04 -12.42 13.40
C LEU A 16 -6.12 -13.50 13.24
N GLU A 17 -6.01 -14.63 13.94
CA GLU A 17 -7.03 -15.70 13.88
C GLU A 17 -8.41 -15.22 14.35
N VAL A 18 -8.46 -14.39 15.40
CA VAL A 18 -9.72 -13.78 15.87
C VAL A 18 -10.29 -12.83 14.81
N ALA A 19 -9.46 -11.99 14.20
CA ALA A 19 -9.90 -11.04 13.17
C ALA A 19 -10.45 -11.77 11.92
N LEU A 20 -9.78 -12.84 11.49
CA LEU A 20 -10.22 -13.68 10.37
C LEU A 20 -11.58 -14.32 10.65
N ARG A 21 -11.74 -14.91 11.84
CA ARG A 21 -13.00 -15.53 12.27
C ARG A 21 -14.16 -14.53 12.34
N ILE A 22 -13.93 -13.34 12.92
CA ILE A 22 -14.94 -12.29 12.97
C ILE A 22 -15.32 -11.86 11.54
N SER A 23 -14.36 -11.70 10.66
CA SER A 23 -14.61 -11.33 9.27
C SER A 23 -15.44 -12.37 8.53
N ALA A 24 -15.13 -13.66 8.72
CA ALA A 24 -15.93 -14.77 8.18
C ALA A 24 -17.37 -14.76 8.71
N GLN A 25 -17.56 -14.53 10.03
CA GLN A 25 -18.89 -14.42 10.65
C GLN A 25 -19.73 -13.26 10.10
N LEU A 26 -19.06 -12.18 9.67
CA LEU A 26 -19.71 -11.03 9.02
C LEU A 26 -20.02 -11.29 7.53
N GLY A 27 -19.66 -12.46 7.01
CA GLY A 27 -19.94 -12.86 5.62
C GLY A 27 -18.87 -12.47 4.61
N TRP A 28 -17.70 -11.97 5.06
CA TRP A 28 -16.58 -11.70 4.17
C TRP A 28 -15.96 -13.02 3.71
N THR A 29 -15.75 -13.14 2.40
CA THR A 29 -15.09 -14.31 1.79
C THR A 29 -13.65 -14.03 1.39
N GLN A 30 -13.29 -12.74 1.32
CA GLN A 30 -11.95 -12.25 1.03
C GLN A 30 -11.72 -10.90 1.68
N ILE A 31 -10.49 -10.70 2.17
CA ILE A 31 -9.97 -9.39 2.59
C ILE A 31 -8.76 -9.05 1.72
N GLN A 32 -8.70 -7.80 1.31
CA GLN A 32 -7.51 -7.21 0.73
C GLN A 32 -6.85 -6.30 1.77
N ASP A 33 -5.68 -6.70 2.23
CA ASP A 33 -4.89 -5.91 3.16
C ASP A 33 -3.98 -4.96 2.40
N ALA A 34 -4.16 -3.67 2.65
CA ALA A 34 -3.50 -2.60 1.90
C ALA A 34 -2.17 -2.15 2.51
N GLY A 35 -1.41 -3.05 3.04
CA GLY A 35 -0.06 -2.83 3.55
C GLY A 35 0.13 -3.28 4.98
N SER A 36 0.68 -4.46 5.16
CA SER A 36 1.07 -5.00 6.46
C SER A 36 2.57 -5.28 6.52
N PRO A 37 3.14 -5.32 7.73
CA PRO A 37 4.50 -5.72 7.94
C PRO A 37 4.79 -7.14 7.43
N PHE A 38 6.05 -7.40 7.08
CA PHE A 38 6.46 -8.72 6.62
C PHE A 38 6.24 -9.83 7.68
N GLY A 39 6.36 -9.49 8.97
CA GLY A 39 6.05 -10.41 10.06
C GLY A 39 4.62 -10.93 10.03
N ASP A 40 3.65 -10.10 9.72
CA ASP A 40 2.25 -10.49 9.60
C ASP A 40 2.03 -11.45 8.42
N PHE A 41 2.75 -11.24 7.31
CA PHE A 41 2.74 -12.18 6.19
C PHE A 41 3.26 -13.57 6.59
N GLN A 42 4.33 -13.63 7.38
CA GLN A 42 4.87 -14.89 7.88
C GLN A 42 3.89 -15.61 8.82
N LEU A 43 3.20 -14.86 9.69
CA LEU A 43 2.15 -15.41 10.55
C LEU A 43 0.95 -15.92 9.74
N LEU A 44 0.50 -15.18 8.72
CA LEU A 44 -0.56 -15.63 7.82
C LEU A 44 -0.16 -16.89 7.07
N GLN A 45 1.10 -17.03 6.63
CA GLN A 45 1.61 -18.27 6.04
C GLN A 45 1.56 -19.45 7.03
N GLN A 46 1.88 -19.19 8.31
CA GLN A 46 1.80 -20.21 9.35
C GLN A 46 0.34 -20.61 9.61
N ILE A 47 -0.58 -19.65 9.80
CA ILE A 47 -2.02 -19.87 9.99
C ILE A 47 -2.60 -20.67 8.82
N ASN A 48 -2.20 -20.33 7.59
CA ASN A 48 -2.63 -21.05 6.37
C ASN A 48 -2.16 -22.52 6.36
N LYS A 49 -0.89 -22.77 6.70
CA LYS A 49 -0.34 -24.14 6.82
C LYS A 49 -1.02 -24.98 7.89
N GLU A 50 -1.54 -24.37 8.93
CA GLU A 50 -2.31 -25.02 9.99
C GLU A 50 -3.77 -25.25 9.62
N GLY A 51 -4.22 -24.76 8.46
CA GLY A 51 -5.62 -24.88 7.99
C GLY A 51 -6.60 -23.94 8.70
N ASN A 52 -6.11 -22.89 9.32
CA ASN A 52 -6.90 -21.94 10.14
C ASN A 52 -7.22 -20.63 9.41
N LEU A 53 -7.03 -20.57 8.09
CA LEU A 53 -7.37 -19.38 7.30
C LEU A 53 -8.84 -19.45 6.85
N ASP A 54 -9.73 -18.84 7.63
CA ASP A 54 -11.20 -18.91 7.41
C ASP A 54 -11.68 -18.20 6.14
N ILE A 55 -10.90 -17.22 5.64
CA ILE A 55 -11.22 -16.42 4.45
C ILE A 55 -9.96 -16.20 3.60
N ARG A 56 -10.15 -15.85 2.34
CA ARG A 56 -9.01 -15.50 1.48
C ARG A 56 -8.39 -14.19 1.89
N ILE A 57 -7.06 -14.14 1.87
CA ILE A 57 -6.28 -12.92 2.14
C ILE A 57 -5.43 -12.59 0.92
N GLN A 58 -5.60 -11.37 0.42
CA GLN A 58 -4.67 -10.75 -0.51
C GLN A 58 -3.94 -9.65 0.21
N MET A 59 -2.68 -9.87 0.50
CA MET A 59 -1.85 -8.94 1.23
C MET A 59 -0.95 -8.14 0.30
N TYR A 60 -0.60 -6.92 0.70
CA TYR A 60 0.46 -6.11 0.12
C TYR A 60 1.49 -5.80 1.18
N LEU A 61 2.75 -5.98 0.82
CA LEU A 61 3.86 -5.72 1.74
C LEU A 61 4.02 -4.21 1.96
N GLY A 62 3.87 -3.76 3.20
CA GLY A 62 4.07 -2.36 3.59
C GLY A 62 5.55 -1.98 3.57
N MET A 63 5.82 -0.75 3.12
CA MET A 63 7.16 -0.15 3.18
C MET A 63 7.12 1.13 3.98
N ASP A 64 8.14 1.33 4.80
CA ASP A 64 8.38 2.62 5.47
C ASP A 64 8.98 3.67 4.50
N GLY A 65 9.04 4.92 4.95
CA GLY A 65 9.56 6.02 4.14
C GLY A 65 11.06 5.95 3.81
N SER A 66 11.81 5.01 4.42
CA SER A 66 13.22 4.76 4.12
C SER A 66 13.43 3.77 2.98
N GLY A 67 12.35 3.14 2.49
CA GLY A 67 12.41 2.12 1.46
C GLY A 67 12.62 0.71 2.01
N HIS A 68 12.44 0.51 3.32
CA HIS A 68 12.47 -0.79 3.97
C HIS A 68 11.06 -1.31 4.21
N ALA A 69 10.93 -2.61 4.47
CA ALA A 69 9.68 -3.15 4.97
C ALA A 69 9.32 -2.45 6.29
N GLU A 70 8.04 -2.16 6.48
CA GLU A 70 7.58 -1.68 7.79
C GLU A 70 8.05 -2.66 8.86
N ASP A 71 8.71 -2.12 9.90
CA ASP A 71 9.14 -2.88 11.06
C ASP A 71 7.91 -3.27 11.90
N GLY A 72 7.17 -4.25 11.40
CA GLY A 72 6.42 -5.11 12.28
C GLY A 72 7.40 -5.93 13.11
N ASN A 73 6.89 -6.68 14.06
CA ASN A 73 7.73 -7.65 14.76
C ASN A 73 8.34 -8.61 13.73
N SER A 74 9.58 -8.32 13.31
CA SER A 74 10.31 -9.21 12.42
C SER A 74 10.61 -10.49 13.20
N TYR A 75 9.90 -11.54 12.90
CA TYR A 75 10.06 -12.85 13.55
C TYR A 75 11.25 -13.64 13.01
N THR A 76 11.88 -13.11 11.96
CA THR A 76 13.12 -13.70 11.42
C THR A 76 14.14 -12.59 11.19
N SER A 77 15.31 -12.76 11.80
CA SER A 77 16.50 -11.98 11.44
C SER A 77 16.99 -12.42 10.06
N THR A 78 16.40 -11.90 9.01
CA THR A 78 16.98 -12.04 7.68
C THR A 78 18.00 -10.92 7.52
N GLU A 79 19.22 -11.27 7.11
CA GLU A 79 20.27 -10.29 6.79
C GLU A 79 19.87 -9.37 5.61
N ARG A 80 18.82 -9.75 4.87
CA ARG A 80 18.32 -9.05 3.69
C ARG A 80 16.98 -8.40 3.97
N ASN A 81 16.80 -7.17 3.47
CA ASN A 81 15.52 -6.48 3.51
C ASN A 81 14.42 -7.35 2.87
N PRO A 82 13.31 -7.65 3.58
CA PRO A 82 12.20 -8.45 3.06
C PRO A 82 11.60 -7.93 1.75
N VAL A 83 11.58 -6.61 1.54
CA VAL A 83 11.12 -6.00 0.29
C VAL A 83 12.02 -6.39 -0.87
N ASP A 84 13.35 -6.37 -0.69
CA ASP A 84 14.28 -6.78 -1.74
C ASP A 84 14.12 -8.24 -2.10
N THR A 85 13.88 -9.09 -1.08
CA THR A 85 13.59 -10.50 -1.30
C THR A 85 12.31 -10.68 -2.11
N PHE A 86 11.22 -10.03 -1.69
CA PHE A 86 9.94 -10.09 -2.40
C PHE A 86 10.03 -9.54 -3.84
N LEU A 87 10.79 -8.45 -4.03
CA LEU A 87 11.03 -7.88 -5.36
C LEU A 87 11.80 -8.83 -6.28
N ASP A 88 12.64 -9.70 -5.73
CA ASP A 88 13.40 -10.68 -6.52
C ASP A 88 12.65 -11.99 -6.75
N GLU A 89 11.90 -12.45 -5.77
CA GLU A 89 11.12 -13.69 -5.85
C GLU A 89 9.81 -13.54 -6.63
N GLY A 90 9.25 -12.33 -6.65
CA GLY A 90 7.99 -12.03 -7.31
C GLY A 90 6.77 -12.29 -6.44
N PRO A 91 5.57 -12.22 -7.02
CA PRO A 91 4.32 -12.42 -6.31
C PRO A 91 4.18 -13.83 -5.72
N TYR A 92 3.65 -13.90 -4.50
CA TYR A 92 3.34 -15.14 -3.82
C TYR A 92 1.85 -15.52 -3.99
N LEU A 93 1.61 -16.80 -4.21
CA LEU A 93 0.28 -17.42 -4.17
C LEU A 93 0.44 -18.84 -3.61
N ASP A 94 -0.34 -19.20 -2.61
CA ASP A 94 -0.38 -20.57 -2.10
C ASP A 94 -1.19 -21.51 -3.02
N ASP A 95 -0.99 -22.81 -2.87
CA ASP A 95 -1.60 -23.84 -3.74
C ASP A 95 -3.12 -23.86 -3.65
N GLU A 96 -3.70 -23.52 -2.50
CA GLU A 96 -5.15 -23.51 -2.27
C GLU A 96 -5.81 -22.16 -2.60
N HIS A 97 -5.03 -21.18 -3.02
CA HIS A 97 -5.48 -19.83 -3.36
C HIS A 97 -6.15 -19.09 -2.19
N MET A 98 -5.74 -19.40 -0.95
CA MET A 98 -6.24 -18.79 0.26
C MET A 98 -5.41 -17.59 0.68
N LEU A 99 -4.09 -17.64 0.47
CA LEU A 99 -3.16 -16.54 0.79
C LEU A 99 -2.39 -16.12 -0.45
N SER A 100 -2.40 -14.82 -0.73
CA SER A 100 -1.57 -14.23 -1.77
C SER A 100 -0.91 -12.94 -1.32
N SER A 101 0.31 -12.67 -1.83
CA SER A 101 0.94 -11.36 -1.78
C SER A 101 1.36 -10.98 -3.19
N ARG A 102 0.72 -9.95 -3.77
CA ARG A 102 0.93 -9.60 -5.18
C ARG A 102 1.66 -8.30 -5.38
N GLY A 103 1.91 -7.56 -4.32
CA GLY A 103 2.46 -6.24 -4.49
C GLY A 103 3.00 -5.60 -3.23
N ILE A 104 3.39 -4.35 -3.43
CA ILE A 104 4.00 -3.51 -2.41
C ILE A 104 3.13 -2.27 -2.21
N LYS A 105 2.95 -1.87 -0.93
CA LYS A 105 2.29 -0.64 -0.52
C LYS A 105 3.34 0.45 -0.26
N LEU A 106 3.13 1.59 -0.92
CA LEU A 106 3.90 2.82 -0.77
C LEU A 106 3.02 3.94 -0.24
N TYR A 107 3.64 4.99 0.29
CA TYR A 107 2.97 6.17 0.83
C TYR A 107 3.56 7.43 0.23
N ALA A 108 2.81 8.14 -0.64
CA ALA A 108 3.27 9.41 -1.19
C ALA A 108 3.17 10.54 -0.15
N ASP A 109 2.08 10.57 0.59
CA ASP A 109 1.77 11.64 1.55
C ASP A 109 0.99 11.11 2.77
N GLY A 110 0.49 12.02 3.60
CA GLY A 110 -0.36 11.72 4.74
C GLY A 110 -1.85 11.97 4.49
N ALA A 111 -2.60 12.32 5.55
CA ALA A 111 -4.04 12.54 5.51
C ALA A 111 -4.43 14.01 5.70
N ILE A 112 -5.62 14.41 5.18
CA ILE A 112 -6.16 15.78 5.37
C ILE A 112 -6.34 16.08 6.86
N GLY A 113 -6.83 15.11 7.63
CA GLY A 113 -7.10 15.26 9.05
C GLY A 113 -5.90 15.67 9.90
N SER A 114 -4.70 15.25 9.53
CA SER A 114 -3.44 15.61 10.19
C SER A 114 -2.69 16.76 9.49
N ARG A 115 -3.19 17.27 8.37
CA ARG A 115 -2.51 18.19 7.45
C ARG A 115 -1.22 17.62 6.87
N GLY A 116 -1.17 16.29 6.77
CA GLY A 116 -0.06 15.56 6.15
C GLY A 116 -0.26 15.29 4.66
N ALA A 117 -1.49 15.33 4.16
CA ALA A 117 -1.75 15.20 2.73
C ALA A 117 -1.07 16.35 1.96
N ALA A 118 -0.35 16.01 0.87
CA ALA A 118 0.44 16.98 0.12
C ALA A 118 -0.42 17.65 -0.96
N PHE A 119 -0.63 18.95 -0.80
CA PHE A 119 -1.38 19.80 -1.73
C PHE A 119 -0.48 20.71 -2.56
N LEU A 120 -0.97 21.16 -3.71
CA LEU A 120 -0.33 22.18 -4.53
C LEU A 120 -0.41 23.54 -3.88
N ASP A 121 -1.53 23.82 -3.22
CA ASP A 121 -1.76 25.04 -2.44
C ASP A 121 -1.65 24.74 -0.94
N LYS A 122 -1.48 25.80 -0.14
CA LYS A 122 -1.46 25.66 1.33
C LYS A 122 -2.87 25.37 1.88
N TYR A 123 -2.89 24.70 3.02
CA TYR A 123 -4.10 24.57 3.81
C TYR A 123 -4.65 25.94 4.23
N ASN A 124 -5.98 26.13 4.19
CA ASN A 124 -6.62 27.38 4.57
C ASN A 124 -6.51 27.69 6.07
N ASP A 125 -6.40 26.65 6.89
CA ASP A 125 -6.40 26.76 8.36
C ASP A 125 -5.02 26.62 9.00
N TYR A 126 -3.96 26.45 8.20
CA TYR A 126 -2.59 26.32 8.71
C TYR A 126 -1.54 26.56 7.61
N ASP A 127 -0.41 27.19 7.98
CA ASP A 127 0.67 27.54 7.04
C ASP A 127 1.51 26.30 6.67
N THR A 128 0.93 25.38 5.93
CA THR A 128 1.59 24.19 5.37
C THR A 128 0.87 23.74 4.10
N ASP A 129 1.58 23.08 3.21
CA ASP A 129 1.05 22.40 2.03
C ASP A 129 1.12 20.86 2.17
N GLY A 130 1.31 20.36 3.42
CA GLY A 130 1.56 18.96 3.72
C GLY A 130 3.00 18.56 3.44
N PHE A 131 3.23 17.24 3.33
CA PHE A 131 4.57 16.70 3.06
C PHE A 131 4.51 15.41 2.24
N LEU A 132 5.62 15.14 1.54
CA LEU A 132 5.83 13.87 0.88
C LEU A 132 6.62 12.94 1.81
N ILE A 133 6.17 11.67 1.91
CA ILE A 133 6.82 10.64 2.73
C ILE A 133 7.96 9.99 1.96
N PHE A 134 7.69 9.56 0.72
CA PHE A 134 8.70 8.93 -0.14
C PHE A 134 9.43 9.96 -1.01
N LYS A 135 10.66 9.61 -1.38
CA LYS A 135 11.48 10.37 -2.32
C LYS A 135 11.64 9.61 -3.63
N LYS A 136 11.79 10.34 -4.72
CA LYS A 136 11.97 9.76 -6.06
C LYS A 136 13.16 8.79 -6.12
N GLU A 137 14.27 9.19 -5.51
CA GLU A 137 15.55 8.45 -5.55
C GLU A 137 15.42 7.05 -4.92
N THR A 138 14.58 6.90 -3.89
CA THR A 138 14.32 5.61 -3.24
C THR A 138 13.18 4.85 -3.90
N THR A 139 12.21 5.55 -4.49
CA THR A 139 11.00 4.95 -5.07
C THR A 139 11.24 4.40 -6.47
N MET A 140 11.92 5.13 -7.35
CA MET A 140 12.11 4.72 -8.75
C MET A 140 12.76 3.34 -8.91
N PRO A 141 13.85 2.98 -8.19
CA PRO A 141 14.41 1.63 -8.29
C PRO A 141 13.41 0.52 -7.98
N ILE A 142 12.50 0.75 -7.01
CA ILE A 142 11.44 -0.18 -6.62
C ILE A 142 10.43 -0.34 -7.75
N LEU A 143 9.95 0.77 -8.32
CA LEU A 143 8.99 0.78 -9.43
C LEU A 143 9.55 0.02 -10.64
N LEU A 144 10.79 0.29 -11.02
CA LEU A 144 11.44 -0.37 -12.15
C LEU A 144 11.61 -1.87 -11.92
N LYS A 145 12.01 -2.27 -10.72
CA LYS A 145 12.14 -3.68 -10.35
C LYS A 145 10.79 -4.39 -10.30
N ALA A 146 9.76 -3.70 -9.79
CA ALA A 146 8.39 -4.22 -9.77
C ALA A 146 7.85 -4.50 -11.17
N LEU A 147 8.09 -3.63 -12.16
CA LEU A 147 7.70 -3.86 -13.56
C LEU A 147 8.39 -5.09 -14.15
N ARG A 148 9.68 -5.28 -13.87
CA ARG A 148 10.44 -6.43 -14.36
C ARG A 148 9.98 -7.76 -13.76
N ASN A 149 9.47 -7.75 -12.53
CA ASN A 149 9.10 -8.94 -11.78
C ASN A 149 7.58 -9.13 -11.58
N GLY A 150 6.75 -8.36 -12.29
CA GLY A 150 5.29 -8.53 -12.30
C GLY A 150 4.61 -8.18 -10.97
N ILE A 151 5.23 -7.28 -10.19
CA ILE A 151 4.73 -6.87 -8.88
C ILE A 151 3.80 -5.67 -9.04
N GLN A 152 2.64 -5.75 -8.44
CA GLN A 152 1.70 -4.64 -8.39
C GLN A 152 2.15 -3.60 -7.35
N ILE A 153 2.11 -2.33 -7.71
CA ILE A 153 2.33 -1.23 -6.79
C ILE A 153 1.00 -0.59 -6.43
N GLN A 154 0.78 -0.35 -5.16
CA GLN A 154 -0.29 0.50 -4.67
C GLN A 154 0.29 1.60 -3.78
N THR A 155 0.08 2.85 -4.21
CA THR A 155 0.61 4.01 -3.51
C THR A 155 -0.52 4.80 -2.87
N HIS A 156 -0.44 5.03 -1.57
CA HIS A 156 -1.33 5.97 -0.89
C HIS A 156 -1.06 7.38 -1.40
N ALA A 157 -2.08 8.08 -1.87
CA ALA A 157 -2.03 9.51 -2.16
C ALA A 157 -3.40 10.15 -1.94
N ILE A 158 -3.45 11.14 -1.06
CA ILE A 158 -4.67 11.87 -0.66
C ILE A 158 -4.68 13.28 -1.23
N GLY A 159 -3.60 14.04 -1.08
CA GLY A 159 -3.48 15.38 -1.65
C GLY A 159 -3.28 15.38 -3.16
N ASP A 160 -3.64 16.46 -3.82
CA ASP A 160 -3.51 16.59 -5.28
C ASP A 160 -2.04 16.60 -5.73
N ARG A 161 -1.13 17.21 -4.97
CA ARG A 161 0.31 17.12 -5.22
C ARG A 161 0.82 15.68 -5.02
N GLY A 162 0.34 14.97 -3.97
CA GLY A 162 0.68 13.57 -3.74
C GLY A 162 0.26 12.66 -4.89
N ASN A 163 -0.98 12.84 -5.39
CA ASN A 163 -1.49 12.14 -6.56
C ASN A 163 -0.68 12.45 -7.83
N ARG A 164 -0.41 13.75 -8.10
CA ARG A 164 0.36 14.19 -9.28
C ARG A 164 1.75 13.57 -9.31
N ILE A 165 2.49 13.67 -8.21
CA ILE A 165 3.85 13.14 -8.12
C ILE A 165 3.86 11.60 -8.28
N THR A 166 2.88 10.90 -7.72
CA THR A 166 2.74 9.45 -7.93
C THR A 166 2.52 9.11 -9.39
N LEU A 167 1.64 9.83 -10.07
CA LEU A 167 1.41 9.67 -11.50
C LEU A 167 2.67 9.97 -12.33
N ASP A 168 3.43 11.01 -11.96
CA ASP A 168 4.68 11.36 -12.63
C ASP A 168 5.71 10.23 -12.54
N TRP A 169 5.86 9.63 -11.35
CA TRP A 169 6.78 8.50 -11.15
C TRP A 169 6.33 7.24 -11.88
N TYR A 170 5.03 6.96 -11.90
CA TYR A 170 4.49 5.83 -12.64
C TYR A 170 4.70 6.01 -14.15
N GLU A 171 4.42 7.20 -14.67
CA GLU A 171 4.64 7.53 -16.09
C GLU A 171 6.11 7.40 -16.49
N GLU A 172 7.03 7.90 -15.66
CA GLU A 172 8.47 7.76 -15.90
C GLU A 172 8.91 6.30 -15.89
N ALA A 173 8.47 5.51 -14.91
CA ALA A 173 8.76 4.08 -14.85
C ALA A 173 8.21 3.33 -16.07
N PHE A 174 7.02 3.68 -16.53
CA PHE A 174 6.39 3.08 -17.70
C PHE A 174 7.07 3.47 -19.02
N LYS A 175 7.70 4.64 -19.08
CA LYS A 175 8.54 5.06 -20.22
C LYS A 175 9.90 4.38 -20.22
N GLU A 176 10.49 4.16 -19.03
CA GLU A 176 11.79 3.50 -18.93
C GLU A 176 11.69 2.00 -19.21
N ILE A 177 10.61 1.36 -18.78
CA ILE A 177 10.32 -0.04 -19.07
C ILE A 177 9.02 -0.11 -19.85
N ASP A 178 9.13 -0.17 -21.16
CA ASP A 178 7.98 -0.29 -22.05
C ASP A 178 7.21 -1.61 -21.84
N SER A 179 5.99 -1.68 -22.37
CA SER A 179 5.07 -2.79 -22.12
C SER A 179 5.62 -4.15 -22.52
N VAL A 180 6.45 -4.24 -23.57
CA VAL A 180 7.03 -5.50 -24.07
C VAL A 180 8.16 -6.03 -23.18
N ASN A 181 8.76 -5.17 -22.36
CA ASN A 181 9.84 -5.50 -21.43
C ASN A 181 9.36 -5.69 -19.99
N ARG A 182 8.05 -5.54 -19.72
CA ARG A 182 7.42 -5.84 -18.44
C ARG A 182 7.09 -7.32 -18.35
N LEU A 183 7.21 -7.90 -17.17
CA LEU A 183 6.74 -9.27 -16.96
C LEU A 183 5.21 -9.38 -17.13
N ILE A 184 4.48 -8.35 -16.71
CA ILE A 184 3.03 -8.20 -16.93
C ILE A 184 2.83 -6.91 -17.73
N GLU A 185 2.32 -7.03 -18.95
CA GLU A 185 2.09 -5.90 -19.87
C GLU A 185 1.29 -4.77 -19.20
N LYS A 186 0.18 -5.13 -18.54
CA LYS A 186 -0.68 -4.21 -17.79
C LYS A 186 -0.58 -4.51 -16.30
N PRO A 187 0.34 -3.88 -15.56
CA PRO A 187 0.62 -4.21 -14.16
C PRO A 187 -0.50 -3.81 -13.20
N ARG A 188 -1.50 -3.04 -13.67
CA ARG A 188 -2.67 -2.61 -12.89
C ARG A 188 -2.27 -1.92 -11.58
N TRP A 189 -1.27 -1.06 -11.65
CA TRP A 189 -0.87 -0.27 -10.51
C TRP A 189 -2.00 0.61 -10.03
N ARG A 190 -2.01 0.94 -8.75
CA ARG A 190 -3.13 1.66 -8.13
C ARG A 190 -2.62 2.85 -7.33
N ILE A 191 -3.50 3.83 -7.20
CA ILE A 191 -3.37 4.88 -6.19
C ILE A 191 -4.49 4.68 -5.18
N GLU A 192 -4.12 4.38 -3.95
CA GLU A 192 -5.06 4.22 -2.84
C GLU A 192 -5.52 5.60 -2.37
N HIS A 193 -6.76 5.68 -2.04
CA HIS A 193 -7.54 6.87 -1.71
C HIS A 193 -7.86 7.74 -2.92
N SER A 194 -6.89 8.20 -3.72
CA SER A 194 -7.13 9.07 -4.89
C SER A 194 -8.16 10.17 -4.56
N GLN A 195 -8.00 10.78 -3.36
CA GLN A 195 -9.09 11.55 -2.74
C GLN A 195 -9.23 12.94 -3.34
N ASN A 196 -8.12 13.61 -3.60
CA ASN A 196 -8.09 14.92 -4.24
C ASN A 196 -7.23 14.85 -5.50
N ILE A 197 -7.85 15.02 -6.65
CA ILE A 197 -7.19 14.89 -7.96
C ILE A 197 -7.54 16.11 -8.78
N GLN A 198 -6.53 16.80 -9.30
CA GLN A 198 -6.75 17.90 -10.23
C GLN A 198 -7.39 17.40 -11.55
N PRO A 199 -8.27 18.18 -12.18
CA PRO A 199 -8.94 17.78 -13.42
C PRO A 199 -7.98 17.29 -14.52
N GLU A 200 -6.83 17.94 -14.68
CA GLU A 200 -5.81 17.57 -15.65
C GLU A 200 -5.11 16.24 -15.34
N ASP A 201 -5.09 15.81 -14.08
CA ASP A 201 -4.49 14.54 -13.67
C ASP A 201 -5.47 13.35 -13.83
N GLN A 202 -6.79 13.60 -13.88
CA GLN A 202 -7.79 12.53 -13.95
C GLN A 202 -7.64 11.69 -15.23
N VAL A 203 -7.35 12.31 -16.36
CA VAL A 203 -7.18 11.61 -17.64
C VAL A 203 -5.98 10.66 -17.62
N ARG A 204 -4.94 10.98 -16.87
CA ARG A 204 -3.72 10.18 -16.75
C ARG A 204 -3.96 8.79 -16.14
N PHE A 205 -4.94 8.66 -15.24
CA PHE A 205 -5.35 7.35 -14.71
C PHE A 205 -5.79 6.41 -15.84
N LYS A 206 -6.63 6.93 -16.74
CA LYS A 206 -7.10 6.16 -17.90
C LYS A 206 -5.96 5.86 -18.88
N ASP A 207 -5.15 6.87 -19.23
CA ASP A 207 -4.11 6.73 -20.24
C ASP A 207 -3.00 5.74 -19.84
N MET A 208 -2.76 5.59 -18.53
CA MET A 208 -1.77 4.67 -17.98
C MET A 208 -2.38 3.37 -17.41
N ASP A 209 -3.69 3.13 -17.54
CA ASP A 209 -4.40 2.00 -16.91
C ASP A 209 -4.20 1.94 -15.37
N ILE A 210 -4.12 3.09 -14.69
CA ILE A 210 -4.00 3.18 -13.23
C ILE A 210 -5.36 3.06 -12.56
N ILE A 211 -5.44 2.25 -11.51
CA ILE A 211 -6.67 2.05 -10.74
C ILE A 211 -6.77 3.13 -9.66
N ALA A 212 -7.82 3.94 -9.70
CA ALA A 212 -8.20 4.81 -8.59
C ALA A 212 -8.96 3.98 -7.54
N SER A 213 -8.30 3.67 -6.43
CA SER A 213 -8.85 2.84 -5.35
C SER A 213 -9.44 3.73 -4.26
N MET A 214 -10.69 4.14 -4.46
CA MET A 214 -11.34 5.17 -3.67
C MET A 214 -12.21 4.57 -2.55
N GLN A 215 -12.32 5.31 -1.44
CA GLN A 215 -13.26 5.03 -0.36
C GLN A 215 -14.38 6.08 -0.38
N PRO A 216 -15.62 5.72 -0.75
CA PRO A 216 -16.75 6.66 -0.73
C PRO A 216 -17.03 7.27 0.65
N SER A 217 -16.63 6.58 1.72
CA SER A 217 -16.73 7.05 3.09
C SER A 217 -15.94 8.33 3.38
N HIS A 218 -14.88 8.64 2.63
CA HIS A 218 -14.15 9.91 2.76
C HIS A 218 -15.06 11.12 2.47
N ALA A 219 -15.96 11.00 1.51
CA ALA A 219 -16.93 12.06 1.20
C ALA A 219 -17.88 12.38 2.36
N ILE A 220 -18.08 11.45 3.30
CA ILE A 220 -18.93 11.63 4.49
C ILE A 220 -18.06 11.91 5.72
N GLY A 221 -17.01 11.12 5.94
CA GLY A 221 -16.15 11.20 7.12
C GLY A 221 -15.38 12.52 7.23
N ASP A 222 -14.99 13.09 6.10
CA ASP A 222 -14.15 14.30 6.07
C ASP A 222 -14.97 15.61 5.97
N LEU A 223 -16.29 15.54 5.74
CA LEU A 223 -17.16 16.71 5.50
C LEU A 223 -17.02 17.82 6.56
N HIS A 224 -16.84 17.48 7.83
CA HIS A 224 -16.80 18.46 8.91
C HIS A 224 -15.47 19.21 9.03
N PHE A 225 -14.40 18.77 8.36
CA PHE A 225 -13.13 19.49 8.40
C PHE A 225 -12.54 19.78 7.01
N ALA A 226 -12.78 18.97 5.99
CA ALA A 226 -12.17 19.14 4.68
C ALA A 226 -12.45 20.53 4.09
N GLY A 227 -13.75 20.95 4.05
CA GLY A 227 -14.15 22.26 3.51
C GLY A 227 -13.64 23.48 4.29
N LYS A 228 -13.01 23.29 5.47
CA LYS A 228 -12.34 24.37 6.20
C LYS A 228 -10.86 24.41 5.96
N ARG A 229 -10.30 23.30 5.49
CA ARG A 229 -8.86 23.09 5.29
C ARG A 229 -8.42 23.27 3.85
N LEU A 230 -9.34 23.06 2.90
CA LEU A 230 -9.07 23.06 1.45
C LEU A 230 -9.77 24.23 0.71
#